data_b39aa904914546ddd0f95e58e6b19fea
#
_entry.id   b39aa904914546ddd0f95e58e6b19fea
#
_cell.length_a   1.000
_cell.length_b   1.000
_cell.length_c   1.000
_cell.angle_alpha   90.00
_cell.angle_beta   90.00
_cell.angle_gamma   90.00
#
_symmetry.space_group_name_H-M   'P 1'
#
loop_
_entity.id
_entity.type
_entity.pdbx_description
1 polymer ?
#
loop_
_entity_poly.entity_id
_entity_poly.type
_entity_poly.pdbx_seq_one_letter_code
_entity_poly.pdbx_strand_id
1 'polypeptide(L)'
;MYYRKEVIFQMKKQSKVTSQSAMLQQNTRSTYRILIISIVMLILFIGSNMYLSRINSQQLEATMYLNQYRLGSKTLTAAVQSYAVTGDQTYYDNYMKELNEDKNRDIAWEGLQKDGLTDNEWALLNHIAEMSNGLVPLEEEAMDKVGSGDTQAAISYVFGEEYESTVQEITATTDNCINDIQARMAQKQNTLNLIMITTMVIFILCFLTIARKIVTVSYTHLTLPTNSRV
;
A
#
# COMPACT_ATOMS: atom_id res chain seq x y z
N MET A 1 -74.25 35.38 3.46
CA MET A 1 -72.88 35.92 3.26
C MET A 1 -71.83 35.31 4.22
N TYR A 2 -72.23 34.94 5.41
CA TYR A 2 -71.37 34.35 6.46
C TYR A 2 -70.86 32.96 6.14
N TYR A 3 -71.68 32.05 5.63
CA TYR A 3 -71.42 30.68 5.32
C TYR A 3 -70.28 30.52 4.27
N ARG A 4 -70.23 31.41 3.30
CA ARG A 4 -69.25 31.39 2.21
C ARG A 4 -67.84 31.79 2.70
N LYS A 5 -67.74 32.67 3.69
CA LYS A 5 -66.44 33.05 4.32
C LYS A 5 -65.83 31.91 5.17
N GLU A 6 -66.71 31.19 5.86
CA GLU A 6 -66.27 30.04 6.68
C GLU A 6 -65.76 28.86 5.89
N VAL A 7 -66.41 28.52 4.78
CA VAL A 7 -65.95 27.48 3.82
C VAL A 7 -64.62 27.87 3.21
N ILE A 8 -64.41 29.10 2.80
CA ILE A 8 -63.16 29.58 2.24
C ILE A 8 -62.03 29.56 3.31
N PHE A 9 -62.34 29.86 4.55
CA PHE A 9 -61.44 29.83 5.68
C PHE A 9 -60.98 28.36 5.98
N GLN A 10 -61.90 27.42 6.00
CA GLN A 10 -61.63 26.01 6.21
C GLN A 10 -60.83 25.42 5.04
N MET A 11 -61.16 25.78 3.80
CA MET A 11 -60.36 25.35 2.62
C MET A 11 -58.93 25.89 2.64
N LYS A 12 -58.70 27.14 3.03
CA LYS A 12 -57.37 27.73 3.22
C LYS A 12 -56.61 27.07 4.35
N LYS A 13 -57.26 26.73 5.45
CA LYS A 13 -56.64 26.03 6.58
C LYS A 13 -56.23 24.63 6.22
N GLN A 14 -57.08 23.92 5.48
CA GLN A 14 -56.81 22.54 5.01
C GLN A 14 -55.70 22.50 3.95
N SER A 15 -55.68 23.45 3.02
CA SER A 15 -54.60 23.63 2.02
C SER A 15 -53.25 23.94 2.69
N LYS A 16 -53.23 24.72 3.75
CA LYS A 16 -52.01 25.04 4.51
C LYS A 16 -51.50 23.84 5.30
N VAL A 17 -52.37 23.03 5.87
CA VAL A 17 -52.00 21.79 6.59
C VAL A 17 -51.46 20.72 5.62
N THR A 18 -52.10 20.54 4.45
CA THR A 18 -51.60 19.61 3.42
C THR A 18 -50.27 20.05 2.83
N SER A 19 -50.06 21.36 2.64
CA SER A 19 -48.75 21.90 2.19
C SER A 19 -47.66 21.69 3.24
N GLN A 20 -47.93 21.88 4.52
CA GLN A 20 -46.98 21.63 5.59
C GLN A 20 -46.62 20.16 5.76
N SER A 21 -47.61 19.25 5.67
CA SER A 21 -47.32 17.79 5.74
C SER A 21 -46.51 17.32 4.56
N ALA A 22 -46.77 17.83 3.35
CA ALA A 22 -45.95 17.51 2.17
C ALA A 22 -44.51 18.01 2.31
N MET A 23 -44.28 19.21 2.80
CA MET A 23 -42.93 19.76 3.07
C MET A 23 -42.19 18.95 4.13
N LEU A 24 -42.85 18.55 5.22
CA LEU A 24 -42.27 17.71 6.24
C LEU A 24 -41.87 16.35 5.68
N GLN A 25 -42.72 15.71 4.90
CA GLN A 25 -42.45 14.42 4.27
C GLN A 25 -41.29 14.50 3.28
N GLN A 26 -41.24 15.57 2.48
CA GLN A 26 -40.13 15.80 1.55
C GLN A 26 -38.82 16.02 2.27
N ASN A 27 -38.84 16.79 3.38
CA ASN A 27 -37.63 17.05 4.18
C ASN A 27 -37.11 15.76 4.86
N THR A 28 -38.01 14.95 5.38
CA THR A 28 -37.69 13.66 6.00
C THR A 28 -37.05 12.71 4.98
N ARG A 29 -37.63 12.55 3.78
CA ARG A 29 -37.07 11.73 2.70
C ARG A 29 -35.67 12.21 2.27
N SER A 30 -35.47 13.51 2.16
CA SER A 30 -34.18 14.09 1.83
C SER A 30 -33.13 13.80 2.91
N THR A 31 -33.51 13.89 4.20
CA THR A 31 -32.62 13.58 5.32
C THR A 31 -32.21 12.11 5.33
N TYR A 32 -33.12 11.16 5.09
CA TYR A 32 -32.78 9.74 4.96
C TYR A 32 -31.84 9.46 3.79
N ARG A 33 -32.02 10.11 2.65
CA ARG A 33 -31.09 9.94 1.50
C ARG A 33 -29.68 10.40 1.85
N ILE A 34 -29.53 11.56 2.50
CA ILE A 34 -28.24 12.07 2.90
C ILE A 34 -27.60 11.15 3.96
N LEU A 35 -28.39 10.61 4.90
CA LEU A 35 -27.91 9.66 5.90
C LEU A 35 -27.36 8.37 5.24
N ILE A 36 -28.10 7.81 4.28
CA ILE A 36 -27.65 6.63 3.53
C ILE A 36 -26.34 6.92 2.79
N ILE A 37 -26.25 8.07 2.10
CA ILE A 37 -25.03 8.48 1.40
C ILE A 37 -23.86 8.59 2.40
N SER A 38 -24.09 9.19 3.58
CA SER A 38 -23.06 9.32 4.62
C SER A 38 -22.55 7.97 5.12
N ILE A 39 -23.46 7.00 5.30
CA ILE A 39 -23.09 5.64 5.71
C ILE A 39 -22.26 4.94 4.62
N VAL A 40 -22.66 5.06 3.36
CA VAL A 40 -21.91 4.49 2.23
C VAL A 40 -20.51 5.11 2.15
N MET A 41 -20.41 6.44 2.30
CA MET A 41 -19.11 7.12 2.31
C MET A 41 -18.22 6.68 3.48
N LEU A 42 -18.79 6.45 4.65
CA LEU A 42 -18.05 5.94 5.81
C LEU A 42 -17.49 4.52 5.54
N ILE A 43 -18.30 3.65 4.95
CA ILE A 43 -17.89 2.29 4.58
C ILE A 43 -16.73 2.34 3.54
N LEU A 44 -16.87 3.20 2.53
CA LEU A 44 -15.82 3.39 1.52
C LEU A 44 -14.52 3.94 2.15
N PHE A 45 -14.63 4.87 3.08
CA PHE A 45 -13.48 5.41 3.80
C PHE A 45 -12.75 4.33 4.60
N ILE A 46 -13.49 3.52 5.38
CA ILE A 46 -12.92 2.42 6.16
C ILE A 46 -12.25 1.39 5.23
N GLY A 47 -12.96 0.98 4.17
CA GLY A 47 -12.43 0.02 3.18
C GLY A 47 -11.15 0.52 2.50
N SER A 48 -11.10 1.80 2.12
CA SER A 48 -9.90 2.42 1.54
C SER A 48 -8.71 2.44 2.52
N ASN A 49 -8.96 2.74 3.80
CA ASN A 49 -7.92 2.68 4.83
C ASN A 49 -7.36 1.27 5.03
N MET A 50 -8.23 0.25 5.09
CA MET A 50 -7.79 -1.15 5.22
C MET A 50 -6.99 -1.58 3.99
N TYR A 51 -7.41 -1.18 2.80
CA TYR A 51 -6.70 -1.50 1.56
C TYR A 51 -5.34 -0.79 1.48
N LEU A 52 -5.25 0.47 1.87
CA LEU A 52 -4.00 1.23 1.96
C LEU A 52 -3.02 0.60 2.95
N SER A 53 -3.49 0.19 4.13
CA SER A 53 -2.68 -0.50 5.12
C SER A 53 -2.09 -1.80 4.56
N ARG A 54 -2.88 -2.56 3.79
CA ARG A 54 -2.42 -3.80 3.14
C ARG A 54 -1.34 -3.53 2.08
N ILE A 55 -1.51 -2.49 1.25
CA ILE A 55 -0.49 -2.10 0.26
C ILE A 55 0.81 -1.70 0.95
N ASN A 56 0.73 -0.94 2.03
CA ASN A 56 1.92 -0.52 2.78
C ASN A 56 2.67 -1.73 3.39
N SER A 57 1.95 -2.72 3.93
CA SER A 57 2.56 -3.98 4.39
C SER A 57 3.28 -4.71 3.27
N GLN A 58 2.61 -4.90 2.12
CA GLN A 58 3.22 -5.58 0.97
C GLN A 58 4.46 -4.86 0.45
N GLN A 59 4.43 -3.52 0.39
CA GLN A 59 5.61 -2.74 0.01
C GLN A 59 6.77 -2.95 0.95
N LEU A 60 6.50 -2.91 2.26
CA LEU A 60 7.54 -3.11 3.28
C LEU A 60 8.13 -4.51 3.18
N GLU A 61 7.30 -5.53 3.07
CA GLU A 61 7.70 -6.94 2.94
C GLU A 61 8.53 -7.17 1.68
N ALA A 62 8.08 -6.71 0.50
CA ALA A 62 8.83 -6.83 -0.74
C ALA A 62 10.20 -6.13 -0.66
N THR A 63 10.24 -4.92 -0.11
CA THR A 63 11.50 -4.18 0.07
C THR A 63 12.44 -4.90 1.05
N MET A 64 11.89 -5.48 2.12
CA MET A 64 12.66 -6.24 3.11
C MET A 64 13.28 -7.50 2.47
N TYR A 65 12.51 -8.28 1.73
CA TYR A 65 13.01 -9.49 1.05
C TYR A 65 14.04 -9.15 -0.03
N LEU A 66 13.86 -8.09 -0.81
CA LEU A 66 14.87 -7.67 -1.78
C LEU A 66 16.20 -7.25 -1.11
N ASN A 67 16.11 -6.55 0.02
CA ASN A 67 17.30 -6.22 0.80
C ASN A 67 17.95 -7.47 1.42
N GLN A 68 17.17 -8.44 1.85
CA GLN A 68 17.66 -9.71 2.36
C GLN A 68 18.37 -10.51 1.25
N TYR A 69 17.81 -10.57 0.05
CA TYR A 69 18.45 -11.18 -1.12
C TYR A 69 19.80 -10.52 -1.42
N ARG A 70 19.82 -9.17 -1.44
CA ARG A 70 21.05 -8.38 -1.64
C ARG A 70 22.09 -8.63 -0.55
N LEU A 71 21.64 -8.76 0.71
CA LEU A 71 22.55 -9.07 1.82
C LEU A 71 23.19 -10.44 1.64
N GLY A 72 22.41 -11.47 1.34
CA GLY A 72 22.94 -12.82 1.07
C GLY A 72 23.96 -12.83 -0.07
N SER A 73 23.62 -12.17 -1.20
CA SER A 73 24.54 -12.07 -2.33
C SER A 73 25.86 -11.37 -1.97
N LYS A 74 25.80 -10.24 -1.24
CA LYS A 74 26.98 -9.52 -0.77
C LYS A 74 27.81 -10.33 0.23
N THR A 75 27.16 -11.11 1.09
CA THR A 75 27.85 -11.98 2.05
C THR A 75 28.67 -13.05 1.35
N LEU A 76 28.08 -13.71 0.33
CA LEU A 76 28.80 -14.71 -0.49
C LEU A 76 29.98 -14.10 -1.22
N THR A 77 29.75 -12.97 -1.94
CA THR A 77 30.83 -12.27 -2.65
C THR A 77 31.98 -11.85 -1.71
N ALA A 78 31.65 -11.20 -0.59
CA ALA A 78 32.66 -10.75 0.36
C ALA A 78 33.43 -11.92 1.00
N ALA A 79 32.76 -13.02 1.30
CA ALA A 79 33.37 -14.20 1.89
C ALA A 79 34.33 -14.87 0.91
N VAL A 80 33.92 -15.12 -0.36
CA VAL A 80 34.81 -15.77 -1.34
C VAL A 80 36.00 -14.87 -1.72
N GLN A 81 35.79 -13.55 -1.87
CA GLN A 81 36.84 -12.59 -2.14
C GLN A 81 37.86 -12.53 -1.00
N SER A 82 37.37 -12.49 0.26
CA SER A 82 38.26 -12.50 1.43
C SER A 82 39.03 -13.81 1.57
N TYR A 83 38.38 -14.96 1.28
CA TYR A 83 39.03 -16.26 1.27
C TYR A 83 40.10 -16.33 0.20
N ALA A 84 39.79 -15.85 -1.01
CA ALA A 84 40.77 -15.85 -2.12
C ALA A 84 42.04 -15.05 -1.79
N VAL A 85 41.93 -13.95 -1.06
CA VAL A 85 43.06 -13.08 -0.68
C VAL A 85 43.82 -13.61 0.50
N THR A 86 43.15 -14.15 1.51
CA THR A 86 43.76 -14.45 2.82
C THR A 86 44.02 -15.92 3.05
N GLY A 87 43.28 -16.82 2.39
CA GLY A 87 43.31 -18.25 2.68
C GLY A 87 42.73 -18.61 4.08
N ASP A 88 42.15 -17.65 4.81
CA ASP A 88 41.60 -17.87 6.15
C ASP A 88 40.29 -18.67 6.07
N GLN A 89 40.29 -19.85 6.69
CA GLN A 89 39.16 -20.77 6.70
C GLN A 89 37.85 -20.13 7.23
N THR A 90 37.95 -19.11 8.08
CA THR A 90 36.80 -18.41 8.60
C THR A 90 35.91 -17.83 7.50
N TYR A 91 36.51 -17.35 6.41
CA TYR A 91 35.77 -16.82 5.27
C TYR A 91 35.11 -17.90 4.43
N TYR A 92 35.77 -19.04 4.26
CA TYR A 92 35.17 -20.22 3.65
C TYR A 92 33.94 -20.70 4.46
N ASP A 93 34.10 -20.79 5.79
CA ASP A 93 33.01 -21.21 6.68
C ASP A 93 31.85 -20.23 6.64
N ASN A 94 32.10 -18.92 6.54
CA ASN A 94 31.06 -17.89 6.37
C ASN A 94 30.31 -18.03 5.04
N TYR A 95 31.03 -18.34 3.94
CA TYR A 95 30.41 -18.62 2.66
C TYR A 95 29.48 -19.84 2.73
N MET A 96 30.00 -20.95 3.28
CA MET A 96 29.21 -22.19 3.44
C MET A 96 28.04 -22.03 4.39
N LYS A 97 28.18 -21.20 5.43
CA LYS A 97 27.09 -20.87 6.36
C LYS A 97 25.97 -20.12 5.66
N GLU A 98 26.27 -19.08 4.88
CA GLU A 98 25.24 -18.35 4.11
C GLU A 98 24.53 -19.29 3.12
N LEU A 99 25.27 -20.16 2.44
CA LEU A 99 24.72 -21.07 1.44
C LEU A 99 23.82 -22.16 2.04
N ASN A 100 24.18 -22.72 3.19
CA ASN A 100 23.56 -23.92 3.75
C ASN A 100 22.66 -23.67 4.97
N GLU A 101 22.95 -22.63 5.76
CA GLU A 101 22.25 -22.37 7.04
C GLU A 101 21.43 -21.09 6.97
N ASP A 102 22.07 -19.93 6.74
CA ASP A 102 21.39 -18.62 6.77
C ASP A 102 20.43 -18.46 5.59
N LYS A 103 20.81 -18.92 4.40
CA LYS A 103 19.98 -19.00 3.17
C LYS A 103 19.19 -17.73 2.86
N ASN A 104 19.81 -16.57 3.09
CA ASN A 104 19.12 -15.29 2.94
C ASN A 104 18.50 -15.09 1.56
N ARG A 105 19.17 -15.58 0.50
CA ARG A 105 18.67 -15.51 -0.88
C ARG A 105 17.43 -16.39 -1.08
N ASP A 106 17.42 -17.62 -0.56
CA ASP A 106 16.32 -18.57 -0.71
C ASP A 106 15.08 -18.10 0.08
N ILE A 107 15.30 -17.66 1.32
CA ILE A 107 14.23 -17.11 2.18
C ILE A 107 13.60 -15.87 1.52
N ALA A 108 14.44 -14.98 1.00
CA ALA A 108 13.97 -13.79 0.29
C ALA A 108 13.16 -14.14 -0.95
N TRP A 109 13.62 -15.12 -1.73
CA TRP A 109 12.93 -15.60 -2.93
C TRP A 109 11.54 -16.16 -2.61
N GLU A 110 11.46 -17.03 -1.61
CA GLU A 110 10.19 -17.59 -1.15
C GLU A 110 9.22 -16.52 -0.60
N GLY A 111 9.76 -15.50 0.06
CA GLY A 111 8.99 -14.36 0.55
C GLY A 111 8.40 -13.54 -0.60
N LEU A 112 9.22 -13.18 -1.58
CA LEU A 112 8.82 -12.42 -2.77
C LEU A 112 7.73 -13.12 -3.60
N GLN A 113 7.71 -14.47 -3.63
CA GLN A 113 6.64 -15.22 -4.29
C GLN A 113 5.25 -14.94 -3.73
N LYS A 114 5.14 -14.50 -2.49
CA LYS A 114 3.88 -14.22 -1.79
C LYS A 114 3.41 -12.76 -1.95
N ASP A 115 4.30 -11.86 -2.40
CA ASP A 115 4.08 -10.40 -2.32
C ASP A 115 3.38 -9.77 -3.55
N GLY A 116 2.96 -10.58 -4.51
CA GLY A 116 2.18 -10.06 -5.65
C GLY A 116 2.96 -9.08 -6.52
N LEU A 117 4.20 -9.43 -6.86
CA LEU A 117 5.03 -8.70 -7.81
C LEU A 117 4.44 -8.76 -9.22
N THR A 118 4.74 -7.77 -10.04
CA THR A 118 4.36 -7.72 -11.45
C THR A 118 5.27 -8.62 -12.30
N ASP A 119 4.82 -8.98 -13.50
CA ASP A 119 5.62 -9.79 -14.44
C ASP A 119 6.97 -9.14 -14.76
N ASN A 120 7.02 -7.80 -14.86
CA ASN A 120 8.28 -7.07 -15.10
C ASN A 120 9.23 -7.17 -13.89
N GLU A 121 8.70 -7.03 -12.67
CA GLU A 121 9.50 -7.19 -11.45
C GLU A 121 10.03 -8.61 -11.32
N TRP A 122 9.21 -9.61 -11.66
CA TRP A 122 9.64 -11.00 -11.73
C TRP A 122 10.72 -11.24 -12.79
N ALA A 123 10.61 -10.61 -13.96
CA ALA A 123 11.64 -10.73 -15.00
C ALA A 123 13.00 -10.18 -14.53
N LEU A 124 12.99 -9.03 -13.81
CA LEU A 124 14.21 -8.48 -13.20
C LEU A 124 14.79 -9.40 -12.13
N LEU A 125 13.96 -9.96 -11.26
CA LEU A 125 14.40 -10.88 -10.20
C LEU A 125 14.97 -12.18 -10.77
N ASN A 126 14.34 -12.75 -11.79
CA ASN A 126 14.85 -13.94 -12.47
C ASN A 126 16.21 -13.66 -13.12
N HIS A 127 16.38 -12.48 -13.72
CA HIS A 127 17.65 -12.07 -14.31
C HIS A 127 18.75 -11.90 -13.25
N ILE A 128 18.43 -11.28 -12.10
CA ILE A 128 19.35 -11.19 -10.95
C ILE A 128 19.76 -12.59 -10.46
N ALA A 129 18.79 -13.51 -10.34
CA ALA A 129 19.06 -14.88 -9.90
C ALA A 129 19.94 -15.65 -10.90
N GLU A 130 19.69 -15.48 -12.19
CA GLU A 130 20.50 -16.08 -13.27
C GLU A 130 21.95 -15.60 -13.21
N MET A 131 22.17 -14.29 -13.15
CA MET A 131 23.49 -13.69 -12.99
C MET A 131 24.20 -14.18 -11.72
N SER A 132 23.49 -14.17 -10.58
CA SER A 132 24.02 -14.64 -9.30
C SER A 132 24.43 -16.12 -9.34
N ASN A 133 23.62 -16.96 -9.97
CA ASN A 133 23.94 -18.38 -10.12
C ASN A 133 25.09 -18.60 -11.13
N GLY A 134 25.25 -17.72 -12.10
CA GLY A 134 26.36 -17.71 -13.04
C GLY A 134 27.74 -17.45 -12.40
N LEU A 135 27.76 -16.78 -11.24
CA LEU A 135 29.01 -16.55 -10.49
C LEU A 135 29.49 -17.79 -9.69
N VAL A 136 28.58 -18.69 -9.32
CA VAL A 136 28.93 -19.87 -8.49
C VAL A 136 30.10 -20.69 -9.02
N PRO A 137 30.17 -21.04 -10.33
CA PRO A 137 31.33 -21.79 -10.84
C PRO A 137 32.67 -21.06 -10.67
N LEU A 138 32.69 -19.72 -10.79
CA LEU A 138 33.90 -18.92 -10.58
C LEU A 138 34.30 -18.89 -9.10
N GLU A 139 33.30 -18.82 -8.20
CA GLU A 139 33.48 -18.85 -6.76
C GLU A 139 34.05 -20.22 -6.29
N GLU A 140 33.48 -21.32 -6.78
CA GLU A 140 33.93 -22.68 -6.50
C GLU A 140 35.37 -22.89 -6.99
N GLU A 141 35.69 -22.47 -8.23
CA GLU A 141 37.05 -22.58 -8.78
C GLU A 141 38.06 -21.75 -7.97
N ALA A 142 37.67 -20.53 -7.54
CA ALA A 142 38.52 -19.71 -6.67
C ALA A 142 38.79 -20.40 -5.33
N MET A 143 37.77 -21.00 -4.70
CA MET A 143 37.94 -21.75 -3.46
C MET A 143 38.86 -22.97 -3.62
N ASP A 144 38.75 -23.71 -4.71
CA ASP A 144 39.60 -24.83 -5.04
C ASP A 144 41.05 -24.39 -5.24
N LYS A 145 41.31 -23.26 -5.90
CA LYS A 145 42.64 -22.67 -6.05
C LYS A 145 43.29 -22.31 -4.73
N VAL A 146 42.51 -21.70 -3.79
CA VAL A 146 43.01 -21.45 -2.44
C VAL A 146 43.39 -22.76 -1.76
N GLY A 147 42.53 -23.79 -1.81
CA GLY A 147 42.81 -25.12 -1.25
C GLY A 147 44.06 -25.78 -1.80
N SER A 148 44.43 -25.50 -3.06
CA SER A 148 45.67 -26.00 -3.71
C SER A 148 46.88 -25.09 -3.48
N GLY A 149 46.74 -23.96 -2.79
CA GLY A 149 47.82 -22.99 -2.50
C GLY A 149 48.07 -21.97 -3.60
N ASP A 150 47.25 -21.94 -4.66
CA ASP A 150 47.36 -20.99 -5.78
C ASP A 150 46.41 -19.77 -5.56
N THR A 151 46.76 -18.93 -4.58
CA THR A 151 45.98 -17.72 -4.24
C THR A 151 45.97 -16.70 -5.38
N GLN A 152 47.02 -16.67 -6.23
CA GLN A 152 47.03 -15.72 -7.36
C GLN A 152 45.99 -16.11 -8.41
N ALA A 153 45.81 -17.37 -8.70
CA ALA A 153 44.74 -17.84 -9.58
C ALA A 153 43.38 -17.63 -8.93
N ALA A 154 43.21 -17.93 -7.64
CA ALA A 154 41.96 -17.65 -6.91
C ALA A 154 41.53 -16.20 -7.04
N ILE A 155 42.43 -15.25 -6.83
CA ILE A 155 42.16 -13.81 -6.96
C ILE A 155 41.71 -13.47 -8.38
N SER A 156 42.29 -14.09 -9.41
CA SER A 156 41.91 -13.80 -10.81
C SER A 156 40.48 -14.20 -11.16
N TYR A 157 39.91 -15.19 -10.47
CA TYR A 157 38.47 -15.57 -10.65
C TYR A 157 37.50 -14.58 -10.02
N VAL A 158 37.74 -14.12 -8.79
CA VAL A 158 36.77 -13.34 -8.02
C VAL A 158 37.05 -11.83 -7.99
N PHE A 159 38.14 -11.39 -8.63
CA PHE A 159 38.48 -9.99 -8.90
C PHE A 159 38.70 -9.72 -10.39
N GLY A 160 38.38 -10.70 -11.25
CA GLY A 160 38.47 -10.56 -12.68
C GLY A 160 37.35 -9.62 -13.20
N GLU A 161 37.56 -9.01 -14.37
CA GLU A 161 36.63 -8.05 -14.99
C GLU A 161 35.21 -8.65 -15.16
N GLU A 162 35.13 -9.93 -15.56
CA GLU A 162 33.85 -10.62 -15.73
C GLU A 162 33.07 -10.76 -14.40
N TYR A 163 33.76 -11.19 -13.34
CA TYR A 163 33.15 -11.34 -12.01
C TYR A 163 32.71 -9.97 -11.46
N GLU A 164 33.61 -9.00 -11.47
CA GLU A 164 33.35 -7.65 -10.96
C GLU A 164 32.21 -6.94 -11.72
N SER A 165 32.19 -7.04 -13.05
CA SER A 165 31.12 -6.45 -13.87
C SER A 165 29.76 -7.10 -13.60
N THR A 166 29.74 -8.44 -13.42
CA THR A 166 28.50 -9.16 -13.08
C THR A 166 27.99 -8.79 -11.68
N VAL A 167 28.86 -8.67 -10.68
CA VAL A 167 28.49 -8.21 -9.32
C VAL A 167 27.93 -6.79 -9.35
N GLN A 168 28.52 -5.90 -10.16
CA GLN A 168 28.02 -4.53 -10.33
C GLN A 168 26.62 -4.53 -11.01
N GLU A 169 26.43 -5.35 -12.04
CA GLU A 169 25.16 -5.48 -12.74
C GLU A 169 24.07 -6.05 -11.83
N ILE A 170 24.35 -7.08 -11.03
CA ILE A 170 23.45 -7.62 -10.00
C ILE A 170 23.04 -6.52 -9.05
N THR A 171 23.99 -5.73 -8.56
CA THR A 171 23.72 -4.63 -7.61
C THR A 171 22.82 -3.56 -8.24
N ALA A 172 23.17 -3.10 -9.44
CA ALA A 172 22.39 -2.07 -10.14
C ALA A 172 20.98 -2.55 -10.50
N THR A 173 20.84 -3.79 -10.97
CA THR A 173 19.52 -4.37 -11.30
C THR A 173 18.66 -4.56 -10.06
N THR A 174 19.26 -4.98 -8.93
CA THR A 174 18.56 -5.07 -7.64
C THR A 174 18.08 -3.71 -7.17
N ASP A 175 18.91 -2.68 -7.23
CA ASP A 175 18.53 -1.32 -6.85
C ASP A 175 17.43 -0.75 -7.77
N ASN A 176 17.48 -1.02 -9.06
CA ASN A 176 16.42 -0.65 -10.00
C ASN A 176 15.10 -1.37 -9.67
N CYS A 177 15.13 -2.66 -9.39
CA CYS A 177 13.96 -3.43 -9.00
C CYS A 177 13.32 -2.88 -7.72
N ILE A 178 14.12 -2.54 -6.71
CA ILE A 178 13.64 -1.89 -5.47
C ILE A 178 12.96 -0.56 -5.79
N ASN A 179 13.60 0.28 -6.60
CA ASN A 179 13.08 1.60 -6.97
C ASN A 179 11.76 1.47 -7.75
N ASP A 180 11.65 0.53 -8.68
CA ASP A 180 10.43 0.30 -9.47
C ASP A 180 9.25 -0.14 -8.57
N ILE A 181 9.50 -1.07 -7.64
CA ILE A 181 8.50 -1.50 -6.66
C ILE A 181 8.06 -0.31 -5.79
N GLN A 182 9.01 0.47 -5.28
CA GLN A 182 8.70 1.64 -4.45
C GLN A 182 7.91 2.71 -5.22
N ALA A 183 8.30 3.01 -6.46
CA ALA A 183 7.60 3.98 -7.31
C ALA A 183 6.16 3.53 -7.62
N ARG A 184 5.97 2.26 -7.99
CA ARG A 184 4.65 1.67 -8.23
C ARG A 184 3.74 1.74 -7.00
N MET A 185 4.28 1.40 -5.84
CA MET A 185 3.53 1.44 -4.58
C MET A 185 3.20 2.88 -4.16
N ALA A 186 4.15 3.80 -4.30
CA ALA A 186 3.93 5.23 -4.03
C ALA A 186 2.82 5.81 -4.92
N GLN A 187 2.78 5.44 -6.20
CA GLN A 187 1.71 5.85 -7.12
C GLN A 187 0.34 5.33 -6.67
N LYS A 188 0.25 4.05 -6.29
CA LYS A 188 -0.99 3.47 -5.73
C LYS A 188 -1.41 4.18 -4.45
N GLN A 189 -0.47 4.44 -3.55
CA GLN A 189 -0.70 5.15 -2.29
C GLN A 189 -1.24 6.56 -2.52
N ASN A 190 -0.65 7.33 -3.43
CA ASN A 190 -1.11 8.68 -3.77
C ASN A 190 -2.54 8.67 -4.34
N THR A 191 -2.87 7.72 -5.20
CA THR A 191 -4.22 7.57 -5.76
C THR A 191 -5.23 7.26 -4.65
N LEU A 192 -4.91 6.35 -3.74
CA LEU A 192 -5.78 6.00 -2.61
C LEU A 192 -5.92 7.14 -1.62
N ASN A 193 -4.87 7.89 -1.33
CA ASN A 193 -4.92 9.07 -0.49
C ASN A 193 -5.86 10.13 -1.08
N LEU A 194 -5.82 10.34 -2.40
CA LEU A 194 -6.75 11.26 -3.07
C LEU A 194 -8.21 10.80 -2.94
N ILE A 195 -8.48 9.50 -3.13
CA ILE A 195 -9.81 8.91 -2.93
C ILE A 195 -10.27 9.09 -1.48
N MET A 196 -9.40 8.83 -0.50
CA MET A 196 -9.70 9.02 0.93
C MET A 196 -10.03 10.47 1.27
N ILE A 197 -9.23 11.43 0.81
CA ILE A 197 -9.48 12.85 1.05
C ILE A 197 -10.81 13.27 0.42
N THR A 198 -11.08 12.84 -0.81
CA THR A 198 -12.33 13.16 -1.50
C THR A 198 -13.55 12.58 -0.78
N THR A 199 -13.49 11.32 -0.36
CA THR A 199 -14.59 10.70 0.41
C THR A 199 -14.80 11.37 1.77
N MET A 200 -13.73 11.77 2.46
CA MET A 200 -13.80 12.50 3.72
C MET A 200 -14.45 13.88 3.55
N VAL A 201 -14.10 14.63 2.51
CA VAL A 201 -14.71 15.93 2.21
C VAL A 201 -16.21 15.77 1.94
N ILE A 202 -16.61 14.80 1.13
CA ILE A 202 -18.03 14.52 0.84
C ILE A 202 -18.77 14.15 2.13
N PHE A 203 -18.18 13.32 2.98
CA PHE A 203 -18.77 12.95 4.29
C PHE A 203 -19.01 14.16 5.17
N ILE A 204 -18.02 15.07 5.30
CA ILE A 204 -18.15 16.32 6.08
C ILE A 204 -19.27 17.20 5.52
N LEU A 205 -19.35 17.37 4.20
CA LEU A 205 -20.42 18.16 3.56
C LEU A 205 -21.81 17.56 3.82
N CYS A 206 -21.93 16.23 3.74
CA CYS A 206 -23.18 15.54 4.09
C CYS A 206 -23.56 15.77 5.57
N PHE A 207 -22.59 15.66 6.48
CA PHE A 207 -22.81 15.89 7.90
C PHE A 207 -23.27 17.33 8.18
N LEU A 208 -22.60 18.32 7.59
CA LEU A 208 -22.99 19.74 7.73
C LEU A 208 -24.40 20.01 7.18
N THR A 209 -24.78 19.37 6.08
CA THR A 209 -26.14 19.53 5.53
C THR A 209 -27.21 18.91 6.43
N ILE A 210 -26.93 17.77 7.07
CA ILE A 210 -27.83 17.16 8.07
C ILE A 210 -27.94 18.07 9.29
N ALA A 211 -26.83 18.54 9.83
CA ALA A 211 -26.81 19.43 11.00
C ALA A 211 -27.61 20.69 10.74
N ARG A 212 -27.43 21.36 9.59
CA ARG A 212 -28.26 22.54 9.21
C ARG A 212 -29.73 22.20 9.16
N LYS A 213 -30.15 21.07 8.60
CA LYS A 213 -31.54 20.66 8.53
C LYS A 213 -32.13 20.41 9.92
N ILE A 214 -31.40 19.78 10.83
CA ILE A 214 -31.84 19.56 12.21
C ILE A 214 -32.07 20.89 12.92
N VAL A 215 -31.12 21.82 12.82
CA VAL A 215 -31.23 23.16 13.42
C VAL A 215 -32.46 23.91 12.86
N THR A 216 -32.65 23.90 11.53
CA THR A 216 -33.79 24.58 10.89
C THR A 216 -35.12 24.00 11.35
N VAL A 217 -35.23 22.65 11.45
CA VAL A 217 -36.47 22.01 11.95
C VAL A 217 -36.72 22.33 13.42
N SER A 218 -35.68 22.34 14.26
CA SER A 218 -35.79 22.68 15.67
C SER A 218 -36.27 24.16 15.87
N TYR A 219 -35.75 25.08 15.07
CA TYR A 219 -36.18 26.50 15.11
C TYR A 219 -37.64 26.66 14.70
N THR A 220 -38.13 25.95 13.68
CA THR A 220 -39.53 26.03 13.26
C THR A 220 -40.48 25.43 14.29
N HIS A 221 -40.06 24.46 15.08
CA HIS A 221 -40.86 23.93 16.18
C HIS A 221 -40.91 24.85 17.42
N LEU A 222 -39.85 25.59 17.70
CA LEU A 222 -39.79 26.53 18.85
C LEU A 222 -40.51 27.86 18.58
N THR A 223 -40.66 28.25 17.31
CA THR A 223 -41.31 29.53 16.93
C THR A 223 -42.77 29.39 16.53
N LEU A 224 -43.38 28.21 16.65
CA LEU A 224 -44.84 28.08 16.53
C LEU A 224 -45.48 28.76 17.75
N PRO A 225 -46.25 29.84 17.57
CA PRO A 225 -46.94 30.46 18.69
C PRO A 225 -47.88 29.42 19.32
N THR A 226 -47.67 29.14 20.59
CA THR A 226 -48.65 28.51 21.46
C THR A 226 -49.84 29.48 21.53
N ASN A 227 -50.70 29.43 20.53
CA ASN A 227 -51.99 30.09 20.60
C ASN A 227 -52.89 29.19 21.44
N SER A 228 -52.63 29.18 22.75
CA SER A 228 -53.61 28.70 23.73
C SER A 228 -54.48 29.85 24.15
N ARG A 229 -55.70 29.81 23.68
CA ARG A 229 -56.95 30.16 24.40
C ARG A 229 -56.99 31.49 25.07
N VAL A 230 -57.85 32.29 24.58
CA VAL A 230 -59.04 32.76 25.40
C VAL A 230 -60.27 32.59 24.56
#